data_2baa898721e4dcf44e237a123eb848f7
#
_entry.id   2baa898721e4dcf44e237a123eb848f7
#
_cell.length_a   1.000
_cell.length_b   1.000
_cell.length_c   1.000
_cell.angle_alpha   90.00
_cell.angle_beta   90.00
_cell.angle_gamma   90.00
#
_symmetry.space_group_name_H-M   'P 1'
#
loop_
_entity.id
_entity.type
_entity.pdbx_description
1 polymer ?
#
loop_
_entity_poly.entity_id
_entity_poly.type
_entity_poly.pdbx_seq_one_letter_code
_entity_poly.pdbx_strand_id
1 'polypeptide(L)'
;MKEVSIIGVDLAKQVFQLHGATAEGEVVFRKKLSRKQFLAFMEAHSGCCVAMEACATAHHWARTLTGFGHEVRLIAPKFVRPYVKTQKNDMADAEAIVEAATRPTMRFVEIKTVEQQGLGMVFRSRDLLVGQCTQMINALRGHLAEFGLIAGKGRGNIERLRSMMDHEDGAADLLAPVR
;
A
#
# COMPACT_ATOMS: atom_id res chain seq x y z
N MET A 1 -26.05 -14.82 -24.10
CA MET A 1 -24.74 -14.68 -23.44
C MET A 1 -25.03 -14.45 -21.96
N LYS A 2 -24.27 -15.09 -21.05
CA LYS A 2 -24.42 -14.81 -19.62
C LYS A 2 -23.95 -13.37 -19.35
N GLU A 3 -24.76 -12.59 -18.66
CA GLU A 3 -24.44 -11.21 -18.31
C GLU A 3 -23.49 -11.16 -17.12
N VAL A 4 -22.46 -10.29 -17.19
CA VAL A 4 -21.50 -10.10 -16.11
C VAL A 4 -22.07 -9.12 -15.11
N SER A 5 -22.30 -9.57 -13.89
CA SER A 5 -22.79 -8.73 -12.79
C SER A 5 -21.66 -8.19 -11.91
N ILE A 6 -20.58 -8.97 -11.76
CA ILE A 6 -19.45 -8.61 -10.92
C ILE A 6 -18.12 -9.01 -11.57
N ILE A 7 -17.11 -8.12 -11.47
CA ILE A 7 -15.74 -8.39 -11.89
C ILE A 7 -14.81 -8.20 -10.68
N GLY A 8 -14.15 -9.29 -10.26
CA GLY A 8 -13.04 -9.22 -9.32
C GLY A 8 -11.75 -8.91 -10.04
N VAL A 9 -10.99 -7.97 -9.52
CA VAL A 9 -9.72 -7.54 -10.11
C VAL A 9 -8.62 -7.63 -9.07
N ASP A 10 -7.65 -8.51 -9.31
CA ASP A 10 -6.39 -8.51 -8.58
C ASP A 10 -5.40 -7.57 -9.25
N LEU A 11 -4.95 -6.54 -8.49
CA LEU A 11 -4.12 -5.45 -8.96
C LEU A 11 -2.63 -5.77 -8.74
N ALA A 12 -1.90 -6.01 -9.80
CA ALA A 12 -0.44 -6.10 -9.76
C ALA A 12 0.24 -4.88 -10.40
N LYS A 13 1.58 -4.86 -10.44
CA LYS A 13 2.33 -3.70 -10.95
C LYS A 13 2.07 -3.44 -12.44
N GLN A 14 2.01 -4.48 -13.25
CA GLN A 14 1.91 -4.36 -14.72
C GLN A 14 0.75 -5.11 -15.33
N VAL A 15 0.31 -6.20 -14.71
CA VAL A 15 -0.69 -7.11 -15.25
C VAL A 15 -1.75 -7.34 -14.20
N PHE A 16 -3.02 -7.25 -14.58
CA PHE A 16 -4.17 -7.47 -13.72
C PHE A 16 -4.84 -8.79 -14.07
N GLN A 17 -5.29 -9.51 -13.05
CA GLN A 17 -6.12 -10.69 -13.20
C GLN A 17 -7.59 -10.32 -12.97
N LEU A 18 -8.43 -10.73 -13.88
CA LEU A 18 -9.85 -10.46 -13.85
C LEU A 18 -10.64 -11.77 -13.77
N HIS A 19 -11.63 -11.75 -12.91
CA HIS A 19 -12.62 -12.83 -12.77
C HIS A 19 -14.01 -12.22 -12.89
N GLY A 20 -14.68 -12.45 -14.03
CA GLY A 20 -16.06 -12.01 -14.26
C GLY A 20 -17.04 -13.10 -13.94
N ALA A 21 -18.08 -12.79 -13.15
CA ALA A 21 -19.12 -13.71 -12.75
C ALA A 21 -20.53 -13.11 -12.92
N THR A 22 -21.53 -13.99 -13.02
CA THR A 22 -22.96 -13.63 -12.97
C THR A 22 -23.37 -13.30 -11.53
N ALA A 23 -24.60 -12.84 -11.33
CA ALA A 23 -25.18 -12.61 -10.00
C ALA A 23 -25.24 -13.90 -9.14
N GLU A 24 -25.38 -15.07 -9.78
CA GLU A 24 -25.41 -16.39 -9.15
C GLU A 24 -24.02 -16.96 -8.85
N GLY A 25 -22.94 -16.23 -9.25
CA GLY A 25 -21.57 -16.65 -9.03
C GLY A 25 -20.99 -17.55 -10.12
N GLU A 26 -21.69 -17.76 -11.25
CA GLU A 26 -21.16 -18.53 -12.37
C GLU A 26 -20.08 -17.75 -13.12
N VAL A 27 -18.96 -18.40 -13.40
CA VAL A 27 -17.83 -17.80 -14.11
C VAL A 27 -18.19 -17.51 -15.55
N VAL A 28 -18.07 -16.25 -15.98
CA VAL A 28 -18.26 -15.81 -17.37
C VAL A 28 -16.94 -15.74 -18.09
N PHE A 29 -15.91 -15.17 -17.45
CA PHE A 29 -14.56 -15.12 -17.99
C PHE A 29 -13.49 -15.05 -16.90
N ARG A 30 -12.28 -15.44 -17.30
CA ARG A 30 -11.04 -15.17 -16.59
C ARG A 30 -10.07 -14.56 -17.58
N LYS A 31 -9.49 -13.40 -17.26
CA LYS A 31 -8.57 -12.67 -18.16
C LYS A 31 -7.35 -12.16 -17.42
N LYS A 32 -6.26 -12.12 -18.16
CA LYS A 32 -5.01 -11.49 -17.76
C LYS A 32 -4.76 -10.31 -18.69
N LEU A 33 -4.75 -9.09 -18.19
CA LEU A 33 -4.67 -7.87 -18.98
C LEU A 33 -3.53 -6.98 -18.49
N SER A 34 -2.81 -6.37 -19.42
CA SER A 34 -1.92 -5.26 -19.10
C SER A 34 -2.72 -4.03 -18.66
N ARG A 35 -2.09 -3.06 -18.01
CA ARG A 35 -2.77 -1.82 -17.55
C ARG A 35 -3.53 -1.11 -18.68
N LYS A 36 -2.93 -1.03 -19.88
CA LYS A 36 -3.57 -0.39 -21.05
C LYS A 36 -4.78 -1.19 -21.54
N GLN A 37 -4.63 -2.52 -21.64
CA GLN A 37 -5.72 -3.40 -22.03
C GLN A 37 -6.86 -3.40 -21.02
N PHE A 38 -6.53 -3.34 -19.71
CA PHE A 38 -7.52 -3.26 -18.65
C PHE A 38 -8.37 -2.00 -18.74
N LEU A 39 -7.73 -0.84 -18.96
CA LEU A 39 -8.43 0.43 -19.12
C LEU A 39 -9.43 0.35 -20.28
N ALA A 40 -8.98 -0.05 -21.47
CA ALA A 40 -9.83 -0.15 -22.67
C ALA A 40 -10.95 -1.22 -22.49
N PHE A 41 -10.63 -2.31 -21.79
CA PHE A 41 -11.62 -3.37 -21.52
C PHE A 41 -12.73 -2.87 -20.60
N MET A 42 -12.39 -2.15 -19.53
CA MET A 42 -13.38 -1.65 -18.57
C MET A 42 -14.19 -0.47 -19.14
N GLU A 43 -13.58 0.39 -19.93
CA GLU A 43 -14.29 1.48 -20.63
C GLU A 43 -15.32 0.96 -21.63
N ALA A 44 -15.01 -0.16 -22.30
CA ALA A 44 -15.92 -0.79 -23.27
C ALA A 44 -17.04 -1.64 -22.62
N HIS A 45 -16.96 -1.90 -21.31
CA HIS A 45 -17.97 -2.67 -20.59
C HIS A 45 -19.00 -1.75 -19.95
N SER A 46 -20.28 -2.10 -20.09
CA SER A 46 -21.38 -1.43 -19.39
C SER A 46 -21.16 -1.47 -17.87
N GLY A 47 -21.74 -0.50 -17.15
CA GLY A 47 -21.62 -0.40 -15.69
C GLY A 47 -21.97 -1.70 -14.99
N CYS A 48 -20.98 -2.30 -14.31
CA CYS A 48 -21.13 -3.48 -13.47
C CYS A 48 -20.47 -3.24 -12.12
N CYS A 49 -20.67 -4.16 -11.17
CA CYS A 49 -19.92 -4.12 -9.90
C CYS A 49 -18.47 -4.55 -10.15
N VAL A 50 -17.50 -3.75 -9.70
CA VAL A 50 -16.07 -4.07 -9.76
C VAL A 50 -15.50 -4.12 -8.37
N ALA A 51 -15.05 -5.30 -7.95
CA ALA A 51 -14.44 -5.51 -6.64
C ALA A 51 -12.90 -5.59 -6.75
N MET A 52 -12.19 -4.94 -5.84
CA MET A 52 -10.73 -4.94 -5.76
C MET A 52 -10.27 -5.00 -4.32
N GLU A 53 -9.10 -5.61 -4.10
CA GLU A 53 -8.41 -5.50 -2.82
C GLU A 53 -7.89 -4.07 -2.61
N ALA A 54 -8.07 -3.51 -1.41
CA ALA A 54 -7.59 -2.17 -1.03
C ALA A 54 -6.07 -2.17 -0.81
N CYS A 55 -5.32 -2.41 -1.87
CA CYS A 55 -3.87 -2.41 -1.93
C CYS A 55 -3.31 -1.11 -2.55
N ALA A 56 -2.00 -1.09 -2.84
CA ALA A 56 -1.38 0.02 -3.57
C ALA A 56 -2.06 0.21 -4.94
N THR A 57 -2.33 1.47 -5.31
CA THR A 57 -3.04 1.89 -6.53
C THR A 57 -4.56 1.65 -6.56
N ALA A 58 -5.14 0.88 -5.63
CA ALA A 58 -6.57 0.56 -5.66
C ALA A 58 -7.48 1.79 -5.68
N HIS A 59 -7.18 2.82 -4.88
CA HIS A 59 -7.97 4.06 -4.88
C HIS A 59 -7.91 4.83 -6.22
N HIS A 60 -6.76 4.82 -6.91
CA HIS A 60 -6.64 5.40 -8.25
C HIS A 60 -7.56 4.68 -9.24
N TRP A 61 -7.45 3.34 -9.29
CA TRP A 61 -8.29 2.54 -10.17
C TRP A 61 -9.77 2.64 -9.82
N ALA A 62 -10.10 2.69 -8.53
CA ALA A 62 -11.49 2.86 -8.10
C ALA A 62 -12.09 4.16 -8.65
N ARG A 63 -11.40 5.29 -8.53
CA ARG A 63 -11.86 6.57 -9.10
C ARG A 63 -12.00 6.52 -10.63
N THR A 64 -11.03 5.90 -11.32
CA THR A 64 -11.05 5.75 -12.77
C THR A 64 -12.26 4.94 -13.23
N LEU A 65 -12.49 3.79 -12.60
CA LEU A 65 -13.59 2.89 -12.95
C LEU A 65 -14.97 3.48 -12.58
N THR A 66 -15.05 4.20 -11.48
CA THR A 66 -16.27 4.96 -11.14
C THR A 66 -16.56 6.02 -12.21
N GLY A 67 -15.53 6.66 -12.77
CA GLY A 67 -15.68 7.58 -13.91
C GLY A 67 -16.21 6.93 -15.19
N PHE A 68 -16.03 5.62 -15.37
CA PHE A 68 -16.62 4.85 -16.46
C PHE A 68 -18.05 4.35 -16.15
N GLY A 69 -18.59 4.66 -14.97
CA GLY A 69 -19.94 4.26 -14.57
C GLY A 69 -20.05 2.92 -13.86
N HIS A 70 -18.92 2.33 -13.43
CA HIS A 70 -18.93 1.11 -12.62
C HIS A 70 -19.23 1.41 -11.15
N GLU A 71 -19.93 0.48 -10.47
CA GLU A 71 -20.00 0.44 -9.01
C GLU A 71 -18.72 -0.20 -8.47
N VAL A 72 -17.86 0.56 -7.77
CA VAL A 72 -16.58 0.03 -7.31
C VAL A 72 -16.59 -0.27 -5.83
N ARG A 73 -16.16 -1.47 -5.45
CA ARG A 73 -16.07 -1.95 -4.06
C ARG A 73 -14.62 -2.29 -3.71
N LEU A 74 -14.05 -1.56 -2.75
CA LEU A 74 -12.73 -1.87 -2.20
C LEU A 74 -12.85 -2.72 -0.94
N ILE A 75 -12.09 -3.82 -0.85
CA ILE A 75 -12.12 -4.75 0.27
C ILE A 75 -10.75 -4.76 0.95
N ALA A 76 -10.73 -4.64 2.27
CA ALA A 76 -9.47 -4.73 3.01
C ALA A 76 -8.84 -6.13 2.86
N PRO A 77 -7.51 -6.24 2.66
CA PRO A 77 -6.81 -7.52 2.40
C PRO A 77 -7.15 -8.63 3.40
N LYS A 78 -7.30 -8.27 4.68
CA LYS A 78 -7.65 -9.20 5.75
C LYS A 78 -9.00 -9.89 5.56
N PHE A 79 -9.91 -9.29 4.79
CA PHE A 79 -11.24 -9.85 4.52
C PHE A 79 -11.30 -10.66 3.21
N VAL A 80 -10.31 -10.53 2.33
CA VAL A 80 -10.17 -11.35 1.12
C VAL A 80 -9.46 -12.66 1.44
N ARG A 81 -8.44 -12.62 2.30
CA ARG A 81 -7.60 -13.78 2.67
C ARG A 81 -8.35 -15.10 2.98
N PRO A 82 -9.47 -15.08 3.75
CA PRO A 82 -10.18 -16.33 4.08
C PRO A 82 -10.77 -17.06 2.87
N TYR A 83 -10.95 -16.37 1.74
CA TYR A 83 -11.53 -16.91 0.51
C TYR A 83 -10.49 -17.40 -0.49
N VAL A 84 -9.20 -17.15 -0.23
CA VAL A 84 -8.12 -17.63 -1.09
C VAL A 84 -7.94 -19.13 -0.90
N LYS A 85 -8.19 -19.90 -1.96
CA LYS A 85 -8.01 -21.36 -1.97
C LYS A 85 -6.52 -21.73 -1.90
N THR A 86 -6.22 -22.88 -1.33
CA THR A 86 -4.90 -23.34 -0.83
C THR A 86 -3.74 -23.40 -1.83
N GLN A 87 -3.94 -23.15 -3.11
CA GLN A 87 -2.86 -23.03 -4.08
C GLN A 87 -2.79 -21.59 -4.58
N LYS A 88 -1.73 -20.88 -4.17
CA LYS A 88 -1.47 -19.50 -4.55
C LYS A 88 -1.32 -19.40 -6.06
N ASN A 89 -2.39 -18.95 -6.69
CA ASN A 89 -2.44 -18.69 -8.12
C ASN A 89 -3.15 -17.35 -8.30
N ASP A 90 -2.56 -16.43 -9.03
CA ASP A 90 -3.07 -15.07 -9.28
C ASP A 90 -4.55 -15.07 -9.77
N MET A 91 -5.00 -16.13 -10.45
CA MET A 91 -6.39 -16.28 -10.84
C MET A 91 -7.31 -16.61 -9.66
N ALA A 92 -6.81 -17.33 -8.65
CA ALA A 92 -7.56 -17.65 -7.44
C ALA A 92 -7.76 -16.39 -6.56
N ASP A 93 -6.84 -15.45 -6.61
CA ASP A 93 -6.94 -14.18 -5.87
C ASP A 93 -8.08 -13.31 -6.43
N ALA A 94 -8.23 -13.20 -7.76
CA ALA A 94 -9.35 -12.48 -8.37
C ALA A 94 -10.72 -13.17 -8.10
N GLU A 95 -10.76 -14.51 -8.05
CA GLU A 95 -11.96 -15.29 -7.65
C GLU A 95 -12.31 -15.02 -6.18
N ALA A 96 -11.32 -15.06 -5.28
CA ALA A 96 -11.51 -14.78 -3.86
C ALA A 96 -12.05 -13.36 -3.59
N ILE A 97 -11.64 -12.38 -4.41
CA ILE A 97 -12.17 -11.01 -4.34
C ILE A 97 -13.67 -10.99 -4.69
N VAL A 98 -14.11 -11.71 -5.73
CA VAL A 98 -15.53 -11.82 -6.09
C VAL A 98 -16.31 -12.50 -4.96
N GLU A 99 -15.80 -13.62 -4.46
CA GLU A 99 -16.41 -14.36 -3.36
C GLU A 99 -16.60 -13.47 -2.12
N ALA A 100 -15.56 -12.73 -1.74
CA ALA A 100 -15.61 -11.79 -0.64
C ALA A 100 -16.63 -10.66 -0.89
N ALA A 101 -16.66 -10.09 -2.10
CA ALA A 101 -17.52 -8.96 -2.45
C ALA A 101 -19.01 -9.29 -2.44
N THR A 102 -19.37 -10.57 -2.63
CA THR A 102 -20.77 -11.03 -2.64
C THR A 102 -21.34 -11.31 -1.24
N ARG A 103 -20.51 -11.26 -0.19
CA ARG A 103 -20.98 -11.54 1.18
C ARG A 103 -21.84 -10.41 1.73
N PRO A 104 -23.03 -10.70 2.28
CA PRO A 104 -23.99 -9.68 2.76
C PRO A 104 -23.42 -8.78 3.86
N THR A 105 -22.49 -9.30 4.67
CA THR A 105 -21.89 -8.57 5.82
C THR A 105 -20.54 -7.97 5.50
N MET A 106 -20.11 -7.97 4.23
CA MET A 106 -18.81 -7.42 3.85
C MET A 106 -18.74 -5.93 4.08
N ARG A 107 -17.63 -5.49 4.69
CA ARG A 107 -17.35 -4.07 4.91
C ARG A 107 -16.39 -3.58 3.84
N PHE A 108 -16.84 -2.60 3.08
CA PHE A 108 -16.05 -1.98 2.02
C PHE A 108 -15.25 -0.79 2.55
N VAL A 109 -14.10 -0.55 1.95
CA VAL A 109 -13.23 0.59 2.22
C VAL A 109 -13.69 1.76 1.34
N GLU A 110 -13.90 2.92 1.94
CA GLU A 110 -14.24 4.13 1.19
C GLU A 110 -13.15 4.51 0.19
N ILE A 111 -13.58 4.93 -1.00
CA ILE A 111 -12.68 5.39 -2.06
C ILE A 111 -12.18 6.79 -1.68
N LYS A 112 -10.88 6.90 -1.44
CA LYS A 112 -10.26 8.19 -1.11
C LYS A 112 -10.27 9.13 -2.30
N THR A 113 -10.59 10.40 -2.06
CA THR A 113 -10.39 11.48 -3.03
C THR A 113 -8.90 11.70 -3.30
N VAL A 114 -8.58 12.48 -4.33
CA VAL A 114 -7.19 12.84 -4.66
C VAL A 114 -6.57 13.64 -3.50
N GLU A 115 -7.33 14.57 -2.91
CA GLU A 115 -6.92 15.40 -1.78
C GLU A 115 -6.64 14.54 -0.53
N GLN A 116 -7.55 13.64 -0.18
CA GLN A 116 -7.36 12.71 0.95
C GLN A 116 -6.12 11.83 0.75
N GLN A 117 -5.88 11.40 -0.48
CA GLN A 117 -4.71 10.59 -0.80
C GLN A 117 -3.43 11.40 -0.73
N GLY A 118 -3.45 12.67 -1.17
CA GLY A 118 -2.35 13.62 -1.06
C GLY A 118 -1.99 13.92 0.40
N LEU A 119 -2.98 14.24 1.23
CA LEU A 119 -2.78 14.44 2.67
C LEU A 119 -2.17 13.19 3.32
N GLY A 120 -2.70 12.00 3.02
CA GLY A 120 -2.16 10.74 3.54
C GLY A 120 -0.71 10.48 3.10
N MET A 121 -0.29 10.99 1.95
CA MET A 121 1.10 10.93 1.48
C MET A 121 2.00 11.85 2.31
N VAL A 122 1.57 13.08 2.58
CA VAL A 122 2.32 14.04 3.40
C VAL A 122 2.56 13.49 4.81
N PHE A 123 1.51 12.95 5.46
CA PHE A 123 1.64 12.37 6.79
C PHE A 123 2.63 11.18 6.80
N ARG A 124 2.54 10.27 5.84
CA ARG A 124 3.45 9.12 5.74
C ARG A 124 4.89 9.54 5.48
N SER A 125 5.10 10.56 4.65
CA SER A 125 6.44 11.11 4.39
C SER A 125 7.03 11.74 5.65
N ARG A 126 6.22 12.50 6.40
CA ARG A 126 6.63 13.07 7.69
C ARG A 126 7.02 11.96 8.68
N ASP A 127 6.20 10.94 8.83
CA ASP A 127 6.48 9.85 9.78
C ASP A 127 7.74 9.07 9.40
N LEU A 128 7.96 8.85 8.10
CA LEU A 128 9.20 8.25 7.59
C LEU A 128 10.42 9.10 7.96
N LEU A 129 10.38 10.40 7.68
CA LEU A 129 11.49 11.32 7.97
C LEU A 129 11.79 11.43 9.47
N VAL A 130 10.74 11.48 10.31
CA VAL A 130 10.89 11.47 11.77
C VAL A 130 11.50 10.16 12.25
N GLY A 131 11.07 9.03 11.70
CA GLY A 131 11.64 7.71 12.01
C GLY A 131 13.13 7.62 11.62
N GLN A 132 13.48 8.05 10.41
CA GLN A 132 14.87 8.08 9.93
C GLN A 132 15.75 8.99 10.78
N CYS A 133 15.28 10.18 11.12
CA CYS A 133 15.99 11.10 12.00
C CYS A 133 16.26 10.44 13.38
N THR A 134 15.26 9.77 13.94
CA THR A 134 15.42 9.06 15.22
C THR A 134 16.42 7.91 15.13
N GLN A 135 16.40 7.16 14.03
CA GLN A 135 17.38 6.09 13.78
C GLN A 135 18.80 6.63 13.69
N MET A 136 19.01 7.72 12.94
CA MET A 136 20.33 8.34 12.78
C MET A 136 20.88 8.85 14.13
N ILE A 137 20.04 9.51 14.93
CA ILE A 137 20.42 9.99 16.26
C ILE A 137 20.80 8.82 17.18
N ASN A 138 20.04 7.73 17.15
CA ASN A 138 20.34 6.56 17.97
C ASN A 138 21.61 5.84 17.52
N ALA A 139 21.85 5.75 16.21
CA ALA A 139 23.08 5.18 15.65
C ALA A 139 24.29 6.02 16.05
N LEU A 140 24.22 7.35 15.89
CA LEU A 140 25.29 8.27 16.30
C LEU A 140 25.60 8.11 17.80
N ARG A 141 24.56 8.08 18.65
CA ARG A 141 24.75 7.90 20.08
C ARG A 141 25.40 6.54 20.43
N GLY A 142 25.01 5.47 19.72
CA GLY A 142 25.63 4.15 19.89
C GLY A 142 27.10 4.16 19.51
N HIS A 143 27.44 4.76 18.37
CA HIS A 143 28.85 4.83 17.93
C HIS A 143 29.69 5.71 18.85
N LEU A 144 29.20 6.87 19.28
CA LEU A 144 29.91 7.76 20.18
C LEU A 144 30.11 7.15 21.59
N ALA A 145 29.18 6.31 22.03
CA ALA A 145 29.33 5.59 23.30
C ALA A 145 30.54 4.64 23.32
N GLU A 146 30.94 4.07 22.18
CA GLU A 146 32.15 3.23 22.05
C GLU A 146 33.45 4.04 22.28
N PHE A 147 33.37 5.38 22.14
CA PHE A 147 34.44 6.32 22.45
C PHE A 147 34.29 6.97 23.84
N GLY A 148 33.37 6.47 24.69
CA GLY A 148 33.12 7.06 26.00
C GLY A 148 32.22 8.31 26.02
N LEU A 149 31.75 8.78 24.85
CA LEU A 149 30.90 9.96 24.72
C LEU A 149 29.44 9.59 24.93
N ILE A 150 28.93 9.76 26.13
CA ILE A 150 27.61 9.30 26.54
C ILE A 150 26.67 10.51 26.77
N ALA A 151 25.54 10.55 26.05
CA ALA A 151 24.49 11.53 26.27
C ALA A 151 23.11 10.84 26.44
N GLY A 152 22.22 11.51 27.16
CA GLY A 152 20.86 11.06 27.42
C GLY A 152 20.02 10.86 26.13
N LYS A 153 18.87 10.18 26.26
CA LYS A 153 17.92 10.01 25.15
C LYS A 153 17.22 11.32 24.82
N GLY A 154 16.81 11.48 23.57
CA GLY A 154 16.00 12.59 23.09
C GLY A 154 16.77 13.60 22.24
N ARG A 155 16.02 14.35 21.44
CA ARG A 155 16.56 15.36 20.50
C ARG A 155 17.33 16.47 21.17
N GLY A 156 16.91 16.91 22.37
CA GLY A 156 17.57 17.99 23.12
C GLY A 156 19.01 17.66 23.55
N ASN A 157 19.40 16.37 23.53
CA ASN A 157 20.77 15.98 23.88
C ASN A 157 21.73 15.87 22.68
N ILE A 158 21.28 16.23 21.45
CA ILE A 158 22.13 16.21 20.26
C ILE A 158 23.20 17.29 20.34
N GLU A 159 22.83 18.50 20.75
CA GLU A 159 23.77 19.61 20.94
C GLU A 159 24.81 19.27 22.03
N ARG A 160 24.40 18.55 23.06
CA ARG A 160 25.34 18.06 24.08
C ARG A 160 26.33 17.07 23.49
N LEU A 161 25.88 16.11 22.66
CA LEU A 161 26.77 15.20 21.95
C LEU A 161 27.75 15.95 21.05
N ARG A 162 27.27 16.93 20.32
CA ARG A 162 28.09 17.78 19.45
C ARG A 162 29.15 18.54 20.27
N SER A 163 28.75 19.19 21.36
CA SER A 163 29.64 19.89 22.27
C SER A 163 30.73 18.96 22.84
N MET A 164 30.39 17.72 23.19
CA MET A 164 31.37 16.73 23.67
C MET A 164 32.38 16.36 22.58
N MET A 165 31.96 16.24 21.33
CA MET A 165 32.84 15.96 20.19
C MET A 165 33.81 17.14 19.90
N ASP A 166 33.38 18.36 20.17
CA ASP A 166 34.19 19.55 19.89
C ASP A 166 35.20 19.91 21.02
N HIS A 167 34.96 19.40 22.25
CA HIS A 167 35.75 19.78 23.46
C HIS A 167 36.75 18.73 23.96
N GLU A 168 36.73 17.51 23.44
CA GLU A 168 37.70 16.48 23.86
C GLU A 168 38.94 16.50 22.97
N ASP A 169 40.06 16.95 23.53
CA ASP A 169 41.38 17.11 22.88
C ASP A 169 41.98 15.79 22.33
N GLY A 170 41.41 14.65 22.64
CA GLY A 170 41.82 13.34 22.10
C GLY A 170 40.82 12.71 21.08
N ALA A 171 39.61 13.23 21.01
CA ALA A 171 38.57 12.71 20.11
C ALA A 171 38.69 13.28 18.68
N ALA A 172 39.38 14.41 18.49
CA ALA A 172 39.49 15.06 17.21
C ALA A 172 40.14 14.16 16.13
N ASP A 173 41.19 13.44 16.47
CA ASP A 173 41.90 12.53 15.55
C ASP A 173 41.16 11.20 15.31
N LEU A 174 40.48 10.69 16.34
CA LEU A 174 39.68 9.47 16.26
C LEU A 174 38.38 9.64 15.47
N LEU A 175 37.82 10.86 15.50
CA LEU A 175 36.55 11.19 14.87
C LEU A 175 36.70 11.89 13.50
N ALA A 176 37.94 12.12 13.03
CA ALA A 176 38.20 12.75 11.73
C ALA A 176 37.44 12.13 10.55
N PRO A 177 37.20 10.80 10.50
CA PRO A 177 36.40 10.18 9.44
C PRO A 177 34.87 10.43 9.57
N VAL A 178 34.42 10.98 10.70
CA VAL A 178 32.96 11.11 11.02
C VAL A 178 32.47 12.58 10.88
N ARG A 179 33.39 13.52 10.64
CA ARG A 179 33.10 14.95 10.44
C ARG A 179 32.69 15.33 9.05
#